data_89bf6e63adf97d0a8db130a1fdea82be
#
_entry.id   89bf6e63adf97d0a8db130a1fdea82be
#
_cell.length_a   1.000
_cell.length_b   1.000
_cell.length_c   1.000
_cell.angle_alpha   90.00
_cell.angle_beta   90.00
_cell.angle_gamma   90.00
#
_symmetry.space_group_name_H-M   'P 1'
#
loop_
_entity.id
_entity.type
_entity.pdbx_description
1 polymer ?
#
loop_
_entity_poly.entity_id
_entity_poly.type
_entity_poly.pdbx_seq_one_letter_code
_entity_poly.pdbx_strand_id
1 'polypeptide(L)'
;MKAEQQATTDLRIVGDLTVLRSKIMDDAEADYSWRVDPELAGLDATRPVTLTFIEYMRHHRDDVNYPSLWSVRIAIDTLDGRHIGNCMYYDINPDKSQCEFGIMIGDREYWGRGYGTDVVKSALKHIFTSTRIKRVYL
;
A
#
# COMPACT_ATOMS: atom_id res chain seq x y z
N MET A 1 -12.49 22.46 -2.74
CA MET A 1 -11.88 21.82 -1.54
C MET A 1 -12.06 20.31 -1.57
N LYS A 2 -13.28 19.82 -1.56
CA LYS A 2 -13.52 18.36 -1.62
C LYS A 2 -13.01 17.72 -2.90
N ALA A 3 -13.17 18.38 -4.05
CA ALA A 3 -12.70 17.88 -5.33
C ALA A 3 -11.15 17.80 -5.39
N GLU A 4 -10.47 18.77 -4.80
CA GLU A 4 -9.03 18.80 -4.73
C GLU A 4 -8.49 17.67 -3.85
N GLN A 5 -9.14 17.41 -2.71
CA GLN A 5 -8.77 16.31 -1.81
C GLN A 5 -8.97 14.95 -2.49
N GLN A 6 -10.06 14.79 -3.24
CA GLN A 6 -10.30 13.56 -4.00
C GLN A 6 -9.24 13.35 -5.08
N ALA A 7 -8.88 14.41 -5.79
CA ALA A 7 -7.85 14.34 -6.83
C ALA A 7 -6.48 13.95 -6.27
N THR A 8 -6.12 14.46 -5.07
CA THR A 8 -4.83 14.14 -4.45
C THR A 8 -4.77 12.75 -3.86
N THR A 9 -5.93 12.11 -3.57
CA THR A 9 -5.98 10.75 -3.02
C THR A 9 -6.14 9.67 -4.08
N ASP A 10 -6.52 10.07 -5.31
CA ASP A 10 -6.75 9.12 -6.39
C ASP A 10 -5.43 8.74 -7.05
N LEU A 11 -5.04 7.48 -6.89
CA LEU A 11 -3.82 6.93 -7.44
C LEU A 11 -4.14 5.75 -8.34
N ARG A 12 -3.52 5.71 -9.51
CA ARG A 12 -3.57 4.56 -10.40
C ARG A 12 -2.30 4.53 -11.25
N ILE A 13 -1.47 3.52 -11.03
CA ILE A 13 -0.21 3.34 -11.75
C ILE A 13 -0.23 1.93 -12.36
N VAL A 14 -0.15 1.85 -13.68
CA VAL A 14 -0.14 0.57 -14.39
C VAL A 14 1.31 0.19 -14.69
N GLY A 15 1.75 -0.94 -14.14
CA GLY A 15 3.05 -1.55 -14.44
C GLY A 15 2.92 -2.65 -15.46
N ASP A 16 3.95 -3.48 -15.56
CA ASP A 16 3.96 -4.61 -16.49
C ASP A 16 3.08 -5.77 -16.03
N LEU A 17 3.01 -5.99 -14.70
CA LEU A 17 2.27 -7.10 -14.09
C LEU A 17 1.21 -6.62 -13.11
N THR A 18 1.29 -5.39 -12.63
CA THR A 18 0.47 -4.91 -11.52
C THR A 18 -0.14 -3.55 -11.80
N VAL A 19 -1.19 -3.25 -11.03
CA VAL A 19 -1.77 -1.91 -10.94
C VAL A 19 -1.68 -1.50 -9.47
N LEU A 20 -1.09 -0.34 -9.23
CA LEU A 20 -1.07 0.29 -7.91
C LEU A 20 -2.18 1.31 -7.85
N ARG A 21 -3.02 1.24 -6.83
CA ARG A 21 -4.16 2.14 -6.70
C ARG A 21 -4.41 2.54 -5.25
N SER A 22 -5.20 3.58 -5.08
CA SER A 22 -5.66 4.00 -3.77
C SER A 22 -6.48 2.89 -3.10
N LYS A 23 -6.38 2.80 -1.79
CA LYS A 23 -7.13 1.83 -0.99
C LYS A 23 -8.62 2.15 -1.03
N ILE A 24 -9.45 1.11 -1.04
CA ILE A 24 -10.91 1.23 -0.97
C ILE A 24 -11.44 0.32 0.15
N MET A 25 -12.71 0.50 0.50
CA MET A 25 -13.34 -0.30 1.58
C MET A 25 -13.33 -1.80 1.27
N ASP A 26 -13.50 -2.18 0.02
CA ASP A 26 -13.53 -3.59 -0.39
C ASP A 26 -12.21 -4.33 -0.14
N ASP A 27 -11.12 -3.61 0.11
CA ASP A 27 -9.82 -4.22 0.41
C ASP A 27 -9.75 -4.82 1.82
N ALA A 28 -10.65 -4.43 2.71
CA ALA A 28 -10.56 -4.76 4.14
C ALA A 28 -10.52 -6.25 4.42
N GLU A 29 -11.33 -7.04 3.72
CA GLU A 29 -11.42 -8.48 3.96
C GLU A 29 -10.11 -9.20 3.66
N ALA A 30 -9.55 -8.99 2.49
CA ALA A 30 -8.27 -9.59 2.11
C ALA A 30 -7.14 -9.07 3.01
N ASP A 31 -7.09 -7.76 3.22
CA ASP A 31 -6.07 -7.14 4.07
C ASP A 31 -6.09 -7.70 5.48
N TYR A 32 -7.28 -7.87 6.05
CA TYR A 32 -7.43 -8.45 7.39
C TYR A 32 -6.91 -9.89 7.43
N SER A 33 -7.26 -10.70 6.42
CA SER A 33 -6.82 -12.08 6.35
C SER A 33 -5.29 -12.19 6.34
N TRP A 34 -4.61 -11.27 5.69
CA TRP A 34 -3.15 -11.23 5.66
C TRP A 34 -2.55 -10.71 6.97
N ARG A 35 -3.19 -9.74 7.60
CA ARG A 35 -2.67 -9.12 8.84
C ARG A 35 -2.82 -10.02 10.06
N VAL A 36 -3.75 -10.95 10.07
CA VAL A 36 -3.90 -11.92 11.16
C VAL A 36 -3.07 -13.18 10.93
N ASP A 37 -2.49 -13.37 9.76
CA ASP A 37 -1.67 -14.53 9.41
C ASP A 37 -0.29 -14.43 10.09
N PRO A 38 0.08 -15.38 10.96
CA PRO A 38 1.36 -15.30 11.70
C PRO A 38 2.59 -15.37 10.80
N GLU A 39 2.54 -16.13 9.71
CA GLU A 39 3.67 -16.24 8.79
C GLU A 39 3.91 -14.92 8.05
N LEU A 40 2.85 -14.33 7.52
CA LEU A 40 2.94 -13.04 6.83
C LEU A 40 3.40 -11.93 7.79
N ALA A 41 2.89 -11.90 9.00
CA ALA A 41 3.32 -10.93 10.01
C ALA A 41 4.81 -11.11 10.34
N GLY A 42 5.27 -12.34 10.47
CA GLY A 42 6.69 -12.64 10.73
C GLY A 42 7.59 -12.18 9.59
N LEU A 43 7.18 -12.39 8.35
CA LEU A 43 7.93 -11.94 7.17
C LEU A 43 7.99 -10.40 7.08
N ASP A 44 6.97 -9.73 7.61
CA ASP A 44 6.90 -8.26 7.63
C ASP A 44 7.50 -7.67 8.91
N ALA A 45 8.16 -8.50 9.72
CA ALA A 45 8.76 -8.11 11.01
C ALA A 45 7.76 -7.45 11.97
N THR A 46 6.51 -7.89 11.93
CA THR A 46 5.44 -7.41 12.80
C THR A 46 4.78 -8.56 13.55
N ARG A 47 3.81 -8.23 14.39
CA ARG A 47 2.98 -9.22 15.05
C ARG A 47 1.63 -9.32 14.35
N PRO A 48 0.98 -10.50 14.38
CA PRO A 48 -0.39 -10.61 13.89
C PRO A 48 -1.30 -9.61 14.58
N VAL A 49 -2.23 -9.04 13.81
CA VAL A 49 -3.24 -8.14 14.35
C VAL A 49 -4.20 -8.95 15.23
N THR A 50 -4.52 -8.41 16.41
CA THR A 50 -5.42 -9.05 17.38
C THR A 50 -6.83 -8.49 17.36
N LEU A 51 -7.09 -7.47 16.56
CA LEU A 51 -8.41 -6.86 16.42
C LEU A 51 -9.39 -7.85 15.78
N THR A 52 -10.67 -7.74 16.15
CA THR A 52 -11.74 -8.42 15.39
C THR A 52 -11.86 -7.79 13.99
N PHE A 53 -12.51 -8.48 13.07
CA PHE A 53 -12.73 -7.94 11.74
C PHE A 53 -13.52 -6.62 11.78
N ILE A 54 -14.53 -6.52 12.65
CA ILE A 54 -15.32 -5.28 12.79
C ILE A 54 -14.45 -4.11 13.25
N GLU A 55 -13.60 -4.36 14.25
CA GLU A 55 -12.65 -3.34 14.74
C GLU A 55 -11.67 -2.94 13.63
N TYR A 56 -11.13 -3.93 12.91
CA TYR A 56 -10.22 -3.69 11.79
C TYR A 56 -10.90 -2.85 10.69
N MET A 57 -12.14 -3.17 10.36
CA MET A 57 -12.90 -2.41 9.36
C MET A 57 -13.07 -0.95 9.74
N ARG A 58 -13.28 -0.66 11.04
CA ARG A 58 -13.39 0.72 11.51
C ARG A 58 -12.11 1.50 11.27
N HIS A 59 -10.96 0.89 11.60
CA HIS A 59 -9.65 1.51 11.35
C HIS A 59 -9.40 1.68 9.85
N HIS A 60 -9.72 0.66 9.05
CA HIS A 60 -9.57 0.72 7.62
C HIS A 60 -10.41 1.84 7.00
N ARG A 61 -11.65 1.98 7.45
CA ARG A 61 -12.54 3.07 6.99
C ARG A 61 -11.95 4.43 7.31
N ASP A 62 -11.42 4.60 8.52
CA ASP A 62 -10.80 5.86 8.91
C ASP A 62 -9.56 6.14 8.04
N ASP A 63 -8.74 5.15 7.76
CA ASP A 63 -7.56 5.30 6.90
C ASP A 63 -7.96 5.67 5.47
N VAL A 64 -9.05 5.11 4.95
CA VAL A 64 -9.55 5.43 3.61
C VAL A 64 -10.14 6.83 3.55
N ASN A 65 -10.93 7.22 4.55
CA ASN A 65 -11.65 8.50 4.57
C ASN A 65 -10.78 9.68 5.03
N TYR A 66 -9.78 9.42 5.86
CA TYR A 66 -8.92 10.44 6.43
C TYR A 66 -7.45 10.05 6.25
N PRO A 67 -6.94 10.10 5.01
CA PRO A 67 -5.55 9.69 4.74
C PRO A 67 -4.56 10.60 5.46
N SER A 68 -3.45 9.99 5.90
CA SER A 68 -2.36 10.69 6.57
C SER A 68 -1.61 11.59 5.59
N LEU A 69 -1.05 12.69 6.10
CA LEU A 69 -0.12 13.52 5.33
C LEU A 69 1.29 12.92 5.27
N TRP A 70 1.60 11.96 6.14
CA TRP A 70 2.95 11.42 6.31
C TRP A 70 3.11 10.00 5.79
N SER A 71 2.06 9.46 5.21
CA SER A 71 2.09 8.12 4.59
C SER A 71 1.08 8.02 3.46
N VAL A 72 1.42 7.22 2.45
CA VAL A 72 0.52 6.92 1.34
C VAL A 72 0.36 5.42 1.24
N ARG A 73 -0.85 4.93 1.44
CA ARG A 73 -1.20 3.51 1.43
C ARG A 73 -1.74 3.14 0.05
N ILE A 74 -1.23 2.04 -0.48
CA ILE A 74 -1.47 1.66 -1.87
C ILE A 74 -1.87 0.19 -1.93
N ALA A 75 -2.94 -0.10 -2.66
CA ALA A 75 -3.34 -1.47 -2.97
C ALA A 75 -2.61 -1.96 -4.21
N ILE A 76 -2.24 -3.23 -4.21
CA ILE A 76 -1.61 -3.90 -5.35
C ILE A 76 -2.62 -4.86 -5.95
N ASP A 77 -2.97 -4.65 -7.20
CA ASP A 77 -3.81 -5.55 -7.99
C ASP A 77 -3.00 -6.17 -9.12
N THR A 78 -3.45 -7.30 -9.62
CA THR A 78 -3.00 -7.81 -10.92
C THR A 78 -3.62 -6.95 -12.02
N LEU A 79 -3.16 -7.12 -13.27
CA LEU A 79 -3.70 -6.36 -14.41
C LEU A 79 -5.19 -6.62 -14.62
N ASP A 80 -5.66 -7.83 -14.27
CA ASP A 80 -7.08 -8.21 -14.38
C ASP A 80 -7.91 -7.85 -13.14
N GLY A 81 -7.32 -7.14 -12.18
CA GLY A 81 -8.07 -6.54 -11.07
C GLY A 81 -8.14 -7.36 -9.78
N ARG A 82 -7.35 -8.43 -9.64
CA ARG A 82 -7.30 -9.19 -8.40
C ARG A 82 -6.39 -8.51 -7.39
N HIS A 83 -6.92 -8.21 -6.21
CA HIS A 83 -6.13 -7.62 -5.12
C HIS A 83 -5.23 -8.68 -4.48
N ILE A 84 -3.91 -8.46 -4.53
CA ILE A 84 -2.91 -9.45 -4.10
C ILE A 84 -1.99 -8.98 -2.99
N GLY A 85 -2.01 -7.71 -2.65
CA GLY A 85 -1.13 -7.18 -1.62
C GLY A 85 -1.26 -5.69 -1.43
N ASN A 86 -0.33 -5.15 -0.66
CA ASN A 86 -0.28 -3.72 -0.35
C ASN A 86 1.15 -3.22 -0.34
N CYS A 87 1.32 -1.96 -0.63
CA CYS A 87 2.56 -1.26 -0.37
C CYS A 87 2.25 0.12 0.19
N MET A 88 3.26 0.78 0.72
CA MET A 88 3.12 2.13 1.21
C MET A 88 4.47 2.82 1.23
N TYR A 89 4.46 4.13 1.05
CA TYR A 89 5.59 4.95 1.45
C TYR A 89 5.16 5.79 2.64
N TYR A 90 6.02 5.86 3.65
CA TYR A 90 5.67 6.37 4.97
C TYR A 90 6.86 7.08 5.60
N ASP A 91 6.66 7.63 6.79
CA ASP A 91 7.66 8.48 7.45
C ASP A 91 8.18 9.55 6.48
N ILE A 92 7.25 10.17 5.77
CA ILE A 92 7.57 11.21 4.81
C ILE A 92 8.15 12.42 5.56
N ASN A 93 9.37 12.75 5.25
CA ASN A 93 10.10 13.88 5.86
C ASN A 93 10.38 14.93 4.79
N PRO A 94 9.59 16.02 4.72
CA PRO A 94 9.78 17.05 3.71
C PRO A 94 11.13 17.79 3.85
N ASP A 95 11.61 17.93 5.07
CA ASP A 95 12.86 18.67 5.33
C ASP A 95 14.07 17.93 4.76
N LYS A 96 14.06 16.61 4.82
CA LYS A 96 15.14 15.75 4.30
C LYS A 96 14.83 15.19 2.91
N SER A 97 13.65 15.45 2.39
CA SER A 97 13.17 14.95 1.10
C SER A 97 13.29 13.42 1.02
N GLN A 98 12.87 12.73 2.07
CA GLN A 98 13.00 11.27 2.17
C GLN A 98 11.75 10.64 2.72
N CYS A 99 11.61 9.33 2.47
CA CYS A 99 10.59 8.48 3.06
C CYS A 99 11.09 7.03 3.15
N GLU A 100 10.31 6.20 3.81
CA GLU A 100 10.51 4.75 3.79
C GLU A 100 9.45 4.11 2.90
N PHE A 101 9.76 2.93 2.36
CA PHE A 101 8.85 2.16 1.51
C PHE A 101 8.76 0.73 2.01
N GLY A 102 7.55 0.20 2.08
CA GLY A 102 7.29 -1.19 2.45
C GLY A 102 6.31 -1.84 1.48
N ILE A 103 6.45 -3.15 1.31
CA ILE A 103 5.62 -3.93 0.40
C ILE A 103 5.32 -5.29 1.03
N MET A 104 4.09 -5.77 0.83
CA MET A 104 3.69 -7.13 1.16
C MET A 104 2.78 -7.68 0.06
N ILE A 105 3.21 -8.78 -0.56
CA ILE A 105 2.33 -9.59 -1.41
C ILE A 105 1.70 -10.63 -0.49
N GLY A 106 0.42 -10.44 -0.17
CA GLY A 106 -0.30 -11.33 0.74
C GLY A 106 -0.72 -12.65 0.11
N ASP A 107 -1.03 -12.62 -1.17
CA ASP A 107 -1.45 -13.82 -1.91
C ASP A 107 -0.21 -14.62 -2.34
N ARG A 108 0.00 -15.77 -1.70
CA ARG A 108 1.19 -16.61 -1.89
C ARG A 108 1.34 -17.16 -3.32
N GLU A 109 0.24 -17.27 -4.06
CA GLU A 109 0.28 -17.73 -5.45
C GLU A 109 1.08 -16.80 -6.36
N TYR A 110 1.28 -15.56 -5.94
CA TYR A 110 1.99 -14.54 -6.72
C TYR A 110 3.44 -14.34 -6.28
N TRP A 111 3.90 -15.13 -5.31
CA TRP A 111 5.30 -15.07 -4.86
C TRP A 111 6.25 -15.70 -5.89
N GLY A 112 7.46 -15.14 -5.99
CA GLY A 112 8.52 -15.67 -6.86
C GLY A 112 8.23 -15.55 -8.35
N ARG A 113 7.34 -14.66 -8.76
CA ARG A 113 6.90 -14.48 -10.14
C ARG A 113 7.14 -13.07 -10.70
N GLY A 114 7.89 -12.25 -9.98
CA GLY A 114 8.25 -10.91 -10.42
C GLY A 114 7.25 -9.80 -10.07
N TYR A 115 6.16 -10.12 -9.40
CA TYR A 115 5.14 -9.10 -9.02
C TYR A 115 5.70 -8.06 -8.07
N GLY A 116 6.44 -8.48 -7.05
CA GLY A 116 7.06 -7.56 -6.10
C GLY A 116 8.05 -6.62 -6.77
N THR A 117 8.87 -7.12 -7.68
CA THR A 117 9.81 -6.30 -8.44
C THR A 117 9.07 -5.26 -9.29
N ASP A 118 7.99 -5.66 -9.95
CA ASP A 118 7.17 -4.73 -10.74
C ASP A 118 6.59 -3.62 -9.87
N VAL A 119 6.09 -3.96 -8.69
CA VAL A 119 5.56 -2.99 -7.72
C VAL A 119 6.63 -1.98 -7.32
N VAL A 120 7.81 -2.46 -6.94
CA VAL A 120 8.92 -1.58 -6.51
C VAL A 120 9.30 -0.60 -7.61
N LYS A 121 9.44 -1.09 -8.84
CA LYS A 121 9.75 -0.23 -10.00
C LYS A 121 8.69 0.85 -10.20
N SER A 122 7.42 0.48 -10.22
CA SER A 122 6.32 1.42 -10.43
C SER A 122 6.23 2.43 -9.29
N ALA A 123 6.36 1.97 -8.06
CA ALA A 123 6.26 2.82 -6.88
C ALA A 123 7.41 3.83 -6.83
N LEU A 124 8.65 3.38 -7.02
CA LEU A 124 9.81 4.27 -6.98
C LEU A 124 9.75 5.30 -8.10
N LYS A 125 9.36 4.88 -9.31
CA LYS A 125 9.20 5.82 -10.41
C LYS A 125 8.17 6.89 -10.07
N HIS A 126 7.04 6.50 -9.52
CA HIS A 126 6.00 7.44 -9.09
C HIS A 126 6.53 8.40 -8.02
N ILE A 127 7.16 7.88 -6.98
CA ILE A 127 7.67 8.70 -5.89
C ILE A 127 8.66 9.75 -6.41
N PHE A 128 9.63 9.34 -7.22
CA PHE A 128 10.67 10.25 -7.70
C PHE A 128 10.20 11.23 -8.77
N THR A 129 9.15 10.90 -9.53
CA THR A 129 8.66 11.79 -10.60
C THR A 129 7.48 12.66 -10.18
N SER A 130 6.69 12.21 -9.19
CA SER A 130 5.43 12.87 -8.82
C SER A 130 5.48 13.53 -7.46
N THR A 131 6.56 13.38 -6.71
CA THR A 131 6.77 14.02 -5.41
C THR A 131 8.12 14.70 -5.36
N ARG A 132 8.37 15.43 -4.27
CA ARG A 132 9.68 16.07 -4.04
C ARG A 132 10.66 15.17 -3.30
N ILE A 133 10.30 13.92 -3.07
CA ILE A 133 11.15 12.96 -2.39
C ILE A 133 12.32 12.58 -3.30
N LYS A 134 13.53 12.61 -2.73
CA LYS A 134 14.77 12.29 -3.44
C LYS A 134 15.46 11.06 -2.91
N ARG A 135 15.01 10.54 -1.77
CA ARG A 135 15.64 9.40 -1.09
C ARG A 135 14.56 8.50 -0.51
N VAL A 136 14.63 7.22 -0.84
CA VAL A 136 13.69 6.20 -0.36
C VAL A 136 14.49 5.09 0.32
N TYR A 137 14.11 4.77 1.55
CA TYR A 137 14.67 3.64 2.30
C TYR A 137 13.70 2.46 2.23
N LEU A 138 14.25 1.28 2.02
CA LEU A 138 13.48 0.03 1.97
C LEU A 138 13.66 -0.78 3.25
#